data_96e116e9df50dbff9620e17461550085
#
_entry.id   96e116e9df50dbff9620e17461550085
#
_cell.length_a   1.000
_cell.length_b   1.000
_cell.length_c   1.000
_cell.angle_alpha   90.00
_cell.angle_beta   90.00
_cell.angle_gamma   90.00
#
_symmetry.space_group_name_H-M   'P 1'
#
loop_
_entity.id
_entity.type
_entity.pdbx_description
1 polymer ?
#
loop_
_entity_poly.entity_id
_entity_poly.type
_entity_poly.pdbx_seq_one_letter_code
_entity_poly.pdbx_strand_id
1 'polypeptide(L)'
;MASTYTGNLRLEKQAAGENDTTWGAKVNTVLEMLEDSIAGMVTISTTGGNTTLSVADSATDQARMAIIKVTGTLSSNAILLIPAVTKKYTIWNATSGSYTLSVKVSGGTAATIGSGTKQNILCDATNCFTMSDMASGAVMAFFMSAPPAGWTQVTAHNDVSMRIVSGTGGGTGGSVVFTTAFKSQAVTGTADATTLTTAQIPAHTHTGGINTSVAGVQSGAQTYTATATTIASGSTGGGESHLHALT
;
A
#
# COMPACT_ATOMS: atom_id res chain seq x y z
N MET A 1 -14.17 -25.30 56.25
CA MET A 1 -14.83 -24.44 55.22
C MET A 1 -14.40 -24.96 53.88
N ALA A 2 -15.27 -24.88 52.86
CA ALA A 2 -14.91 -25.31 51.52
C ALA A 2 -14.02 -24.29 50.83
N SER A 3 -13.10 -24.73 49.94
CA SER A 3 -12.29 -23.90 49.09
C SER A 3 -13.17 -22.95 48.24
N THR A 4 -12.64 -21.79 47.94
CA THR A 4 -13.23 -20.83 47.00
C THR A 4 -12.28 -20.62 45.84
N TYR A 5 -12.72 -19.91 44.80
CA TYR A 5 -11.91 -19.73 43.58
C TYR A 5 -11.70 -18.25 43.27
N THR A 6 -10.61 -17.95 42.54
CA THR A 6 -10.40 -16.62 41.97
C THR A 6 -11.36 -16.39 40.80
N GLY A 7 -11.81 -15.15 40.61
CA GLY A 7 -12.87 -14.85 39.62
C GLY A 7 -12.48 -15.14 38.15
N ASN A 8 -11.30 -14.69 37.70
CA ASN A 8 -10.92 -14.77 36.28
C ASN A 8 -10.22 -16.08 35.92
N LEU A 9 -9.28 -16.54 36.75
CA LEU A 9 -8.48 -17.73 36.47
C LEU A 9 -8.95 -18.96 37.21
N ARG A 10 -9.95 -18.86 38.06
CA ARG A 10 -10.56 -19.96 38.84
C ARG A 10 -9.54 -20.81 39.60
N LEU A 11 -8.52 -20.12 40.12
CA LEU A 11 -7.50 -20.73 40.99
C LEU A 11 -8.10 -21.01 42.35
N GLU A 12 -7.81 -22.16 42.90
CA GLU A 12 -8.28 -22.52 44.24
C GLU A 12 -7.66 -21.63 45.32
N LYS A 13 -8.52 -21.06 46.16
CA LYS A 13 -8.16 -20.41 47.43
C LYS A 13 -8.53 -21.36 48.56
N GLN A 14 -7.52 -21.92 49.21
CA GLN A 14 -7.72 -22.89 50.27
C GLN A 14 -8.28 -22.22 51.51
N ALA A 15 -9.22 -22.86 52.15
CA ALA A 15 -9.70 -22.44 53.45
C ALA A 15 -8.73 -22.91 54.55
N ALA A 16 -8.72 -22.23 55.69
CA ALA A 16 -7.90 -22.62 56.85
C ALA A 16 -8.26 -24.03 57.34
N GLY A 17 -7.25 -24.88 57.49
CA GLY A 17 -7.43 -26.28 57.92
C GLY A 17 -7.91 -27.23 56.80
N GLU A 18 -7.95 -26.77 55.58
CA GLU A 18 -8.31 -27.61 54.43
C GLU A 18 -7.03 -28.18 53.74
N ASN A 19 -7.13 -29.41 53.24
CA ASN A 19 -6.04 -30.05 52.47
C ASN A 19 -4.75 -30.33 53.31
N ASP A 20 -4.81 -30.56 54.56
CA ASP A 20 -3.64 -30.77 55.44
C ASP A 20 -2.65 -31.81 54.89
N THR A 21 -3.12 -32.88 54.26
CA THR A 21 -2.27 -33.95 53.68
C THR A 21 -2.00 -33.76 52.17
N THR A 22 -2.74 -32.89 51.49
CA THR A 22 -2.69 -32.69 50.06
C THR A 22 -2.30 -31.27 49.66
N TRP A 23 -1.94 -30.42 50.59
CA TRP A 23 -1.60 -29.02 50.41
C TRP A 23 -0.55 -28.80 49.28
N GLY A 24 0.54 -29.58 49.32
CA GLY A 24 1.60 -29.46 48.34
C GLY A 24 1.13 -29.76 46.89
N ALA A 25 0.28 -30.80 46.74
CA ALA A 25 -0.30 -31.12 45.45
C ALA A 25 -1.22 -30.00 44.93
N LYS A 26 -2.02 -29.39 45.82
CA LYS A 26 -2.89 -28.27 45.49
C LYS A 26 -2.13 -27.03 45.05
N VAL A 27 -1.04 -26.71 45.74
CA VAL A 27 -0.16 -25.57 45.38
C VAL A 27 0.48 -25.82 44.03
N ASN A 28 0.98 -27.02 43.77
CA ASN A 28 1.57 -27.38 42.47
C ASN A 28 0.55 -27.23 41.35
N THR A 29 -0.67 -27.71 41.49
CA THR A 29 -1.76 -27.53 40.52
C THR A 29 -2.04 -26.03 40.27
N VAL A 30 -2.06 -25.20 41.29
CA VAL A 30 -2.24 -23.73 41.14
C VAL A 30 -1.08 -23.12 40.34
N LEU A 31 0.15 -23.53 40.62
CA LEU A 31 1.34 -23.05 39.87
C LEU A 31 1.29 -23.46 38.39
N GLU A 32 0.91 -24.71 38.07
CA GLU A 32 0.70 -25.18 36.70
C GLU A 32 -0.37 -24.36 35.98
N MET A 33 -1.49 -24.09 36.66
CA MET A 33 -2.54 -23.24 36.08
C MET A 33 -2.10 -21.80 35.86
N LEU A 34 -1.22 -21.24 36.69
CA LEU A 34 -0.62 -19.93 36.45
C LEU A 34 0.32 -19.97 35.25
N GLU A 35 1.15 -20.99 35.13
CA GLU A 35 2.01 -21.18 33.96
C GLU A 35 1.19 -21.27 32.68
N ASP A 36 0.14 -22.07 32.64
CA ASP A 36 -0.80 -22.18 31.52
C ASP A 36 -1.40 -20.80 31.13
N SER A 37 -1.73 -19.98 32.13
CA SER A 37 -2.34 -18.67 31.89
C SER A 37 -1.36 -17.63 31.36
N ILE A 38 -0.07 -17.82 31.53
CA ILE A 38 1.02 -16.91 31.12
C ILE A 38 1.68 -17.40 29.81
N ALA A 39 1.96 -18.70 29.70
CA ALA A 39 2.76 -19.28 28.62
C ALA A 39 2.08 -20.48 27.93
N GLY A 40 0.99 -21.00 28.46
CA GLY A 40 0.31 -22.18 27.91
C GLY A 40 -0.31 -21.94 26.54
N MET A 41 -0.28 -22.96 25.69
CA MET A 41 -0.90 -22.96 24.37
C MET A 41 -1.81 -24.17 24.18
N VAL A 42 -3.01 -23.93 23.62
CA VAL A 42 -3.92 -24.98 23.16
C VAL A 42 -4.22 -24.85 21.68
N THR A 43 -4.42 -26.00 21.02
CA THR A 43 -4.87 -26.03 19.63
C THR A 43 -6.33 -26.49 19.59
N ILE A 44 -7.17 -25.69 18.94
CA ILE A 44 -8.59 -25.94 18.72
C ILE A 44 -8.79 -26.21 17.23
N SER A 45 -9.42 -27.32 16.87
CA SER A 45 -9.80 -27.62 15.50
C SER A 45 -11.29 -27.30 15.29
N THR A 46 -11.61 -26.59 14.20
CA THR A 46 -12.98 -26.27 13.83
C THR A 46 -13.16 -26.27 12.31
N THR A 47 -14.36 -26.56 11.86
CA THR A 47 -14.77 -26.44 10.44
C THR A 47 -15.76 -25.30 10.23
N GLY A 48 -16.08 -24.55 11.29
CA GLY A 48 -17.03 -23.43 11.30
C GLY A 48 -18.05 -23.54 12.44
N GLY A 49 -18.97 -22.58 12.49
CA GLY A 49 -19.96 -22.50 13.57
C GLY A 49 -19.37 -22.08 14.92
N ASN A 50 -20.09 -22.36 15.99
CA ASN A 50 -19.67 -21.99 17.35
C ASN A 50 -18.82 -23.10 17.99
N THR A 51 -17.64 -22.75 18.48
CA THR A 51 -16.79 -23.60 19.29
C THR A 51 -16.60 -22.95 20.66
N THR A 52 -17.08 -23.59 21.72
CA THR A 52 -16.99 -23.08 23.09
C THR A 52 -15.74 -23.66 23.76
N LEU A 53 -14.91 -22.81 24.35
CA LEU A 53 -13.75 -23.25 25.16
C LEU A 53 -14.21 -23.93 26.43
N SER A 54 -13.53 -25.01 26.81
CA SER A 54 -13.76 -25.66 28.13
C SER A 54 -13.32 -24.73 29.27
N VAL A 55 -14.04 -24.86 30.37
CA VAL A 55 -13.84 -24.12 31.61
C VAL A 55 -13.91 -25.08 32.77
N ALA A 56 -12.91 -25.07 33.66
CA ALA A 56 -12.86 -25.92 34.83
C ALA A 56 -12.32 -25.18 36.05
N ASP A 57 -12.87 -25.50 37.21
CA ASP A 57 -12.33 -25.03 38.49
C ASP A 57 -11.23 -26.01 38.99
N SER A 58 -10.15 -25.47 39.50
CA SER A 58 -9.01 -26.25 40.04
C SER A 58 -8.44 -27.31 39.08
N ALA A 59 -8.59 -27.10 37.77
CA ALA A 59 -8.04 -27.98 36.76
C ALA A 59 -7.66 -27.17 35.52
N THR A 60 -6.74 -27.70 34.72
CA THR A 60 -6.37 -27.10 33.44
C THR A 60 -7.57 -27.10 32.48
N ASP A 61 -7.76 -26.04 31.71
CA ASP A 61 -8.82 -25.89 30.73
C ASP A 61 -8.37 -25.06 29.53
N GLN A 62 -9.13 -25.13 28.44
CA GLN A 62 -8.79 -24.41 27.20
C GLN A 62 -8.85 -22.89 27.38
N ALA A 63 -9.79 -22.40 28.15
CA ALA A 63 -10.00 -20.97 28.34
C ALA A 63 -8.93 -20.32 29.23
N ARG A 64 -8.13 -21.12 29.95
CA ARG A 64 -7.04 -20.66 30.80
C ARG A 64 -5.80 -20.30 29.98
N MET A 65 -5.55 -21.03 28.89
CA MET A 65 -4.35 -20.88 28.07
C MET A 65 -4.13 -19.43 27.61
N ALA A 66 -2.87 -19.01 27.59
CA ALA A 66 -2.48 -17.69 27.09
C ALA A 66 -2.63 -17.57 25.58
N ILE A 67 -2.33 -18.68 24.88
CA ILE A 67 -2.33 -18.75 23.42
C ILE A 67 -3.33 -19.82 22.96
N ILE A 68 -4.22 -19.42 22.07
CA ILE A 68 -5.20 -20.33 21.47
C ILE A 68 -4.94 -20.36 19.97
N LYS A 69 -4.46 -21.49 19.47
CA LYS A 69 -4.27 -21.75 18.03
C LYS A 69 -5.52 -22.40 17.48
N VAL A 70 -6.18 -21.77 16.53
CA VAL A 70 -7.37 -22.33 15.85
C VAL A 70 -6.96 -22.84 14.48
N THR A 71 -7.28 -24.11 14.20
CA THR A 71 -6.91 -24.81 12.97
C THR A 71 -8.16 -25.40 12.29
N GLY A 72 -7.99 -25.85 11.05
CA GLY A 72 -9.02 -26.53 10.25
C GLY A 72 -9.36 -25.76 8.98
N THR A 73 -10.09 -26.41 8.09
CA THR A 73 -10.62 -25.78 6.85
C THR A 73 -12.06 -25.36 7.11
N LEU A 74 -12.31 -24.06 7.08
CA LEU A 74 -13.62 -23.51 7.36
C LEU A 74 -14.57 -23.73 6.18
N SER A 75 -15.74 -24.28 6.45
CA SER A 75 -16.88 -24.42 5.53
C SER A 75 -18.00 -23.40 5.82
N SER A 76 -17.90 -22.68 6.95
CA SER A 76 -18.74 -21.56 7.35
C SER A 76 -17.97 -20.66 8.30
N ASN A 77 -18.52 -19.47 8.60
CA ASN A 77 -17.89 -18.57 9.60
C ASN A 77 -17.78 -19.27 10.96
N ALA A 78 -16.60 -19.16 11.58
CA ALA A 78 -16.31 -19.76 12.87
C ALA A 78 -16.34 -18.70 13.98
N ILE A 79 -16.91 -19.07 15.11
CA ILE A 79 -16.96 -18.24 16.32
C ILE A 79 -16.37 -19.04 17.48
N LEU A 80 -15.28 -18.54 18.05
CA LEU A 80 -14.72 -19.05 19.29
C LEU A 80 -15.41 -18.36 20.47
N LEU A 81 -16.18 -19.11 21.24
CA LEU A 81 -16.86 -18.62 22.43
C LEU A 81 -15.95 -18.82 23.64
N ILE A 82 -15.62 -17.71 24.31
CA ILE A 82 -14.80 -17.66 25.52
C ILE A 82 -15.67 -17.34 26.73
N PRO A 83 -15.23 -17.67 27.95
CA PRO A 83 -15.97 -17.36 29.17
C PRO A 83 -16.07 -15.84 29.42
N ALA A 84 -17.12 -15.45 30.16
CA ALA A 84 -17.38 -14.06 30.54
C ALA A 84 -16.42 -13.63 31.70
N VAL A 85 -15.14 -13.55 31.41
CA VAL A 85 -14.09 -13.11 32.37
C VAL A 85 -13.17 -12.08 31.73
N THR A 86 -12.61 -11.18 32.55
CA THR A 86 -11.60 -10.25 32.07
C THR A 86 -10.29 -10.99 31.89
N LYS A 87 -9.85 -11.13 30.62
CA LYS A 87 -8.59 -11.79 30.29
C LYS A 87 -8.06 -11.32 28.94
N LYS A 88 -6.72 -11.31 28.81
CA LYS A 88 -6.02 -11.15 27.55
C LYS A 88 -5.69 -12.51 26.97
N TYR A 89 -5.93 -12.67 25.66
CA TYR A 89 -5.59 -13.86 24.88
C TYR A 89 -4.73 -13.48 23.69
N THR A 90 -3.86 -14.38 23.27
CA THR A 90 -3.26 -14.35 21.93
C THR A 90 -3.98 -15.42 21.09
N ILE A 91 -4.72 -14.99 20.08
CA ILE A 91 -5.41 -15.89 19.16
C ILE A 91 -4.58 -16.04 17.88
N TRP A 92 -4.22 -17.28 17.57
CA TRP A 92 -3.55 -17.62 16.31
C TRP A 92 -4.57 -18.26 15.37
N ASN A 93 -5.00 -17.51 14.36
CA ASN A 93 -5.86 -18.04 13.30
C ASN A 93 -5.00 -18.78 12.26
N ALA A 94 -4.90 -20.10 12.41
CA ALA A 94 -4.25 -21.00 11.46
C ALA A 94 -5.29 -21.78 10.62
N THR A 95 -6.51 -21.26 10.49
CA THR A 95 -7.54 -21.85 9.65
C THR A 95 -7.30 -21.51 8.18
N SER A 96 -7.86 -22.34 7.29
CA SER A 96 -7.91 -22.12 5.84
C SER A 96 -9.37 -22.00 5.37
N GLY A 97 -9.57 -21.62 4.10
CA GLY A 97 -10.89 -21.37 3.52
C GLY A 97 -11.23 -19.89 3.44
N SER A 98 -12.37 -19.56 2.85
CA SER A 98 -12.81 -18.17 2.59
C SER A 98 -13.71 -17.58 3.68
N TYR A 99 -13.79 -18.23 4.83
CA TYR A 99 -14.67 -17.84 5.92
C TYR A 99 -13.88 -17.13 7.05
N THR A 100 -14.59 -16.42 7.91
CA THR A 100 -14.00 -15.64 8.99
C THR A 100 -13.92 -16.43 10.29
N LEU A 101 -12.89 -16.14 11.10
CA LEU A 101 -12.81 -16.54 12.51
C LEU A 101 -13.05 -15.31 13.38
N SER A 102 -13.99 -15.42 14.31
CA SER A 102 -14.25 -14.38 15.31
C SER A 102 -14.18 -14.95 16.73
N VAL A 103 -13.84 -14.11 17.70
CA VAL A 103 -13.79 -14.47 19.12
C VAL A 103 -14.72 -13.54 19.87
N LYS A 104 -15.59 -14.09 20.75
CA LYS A 104 -16.49 -13.30 21.58
C LYS A 104 -16.89 -14.00 22.87
N VAL A 105 -17.35 -13.23 23.82
CA VAL A 105 -18.17 -13.70 24.94
C VAL A 105 -19.60 -13.94 24.39
N SER A 106 -20.33 -14.90 24.94
CA SER A 106 -21.73 -15.15 24.53
C SER A 106 -22.56 -13.88 24.72
N GLY A 107 -23.26 -13.47 23.66
CA GLY A 107 -24.04 -12.22 23.64
C GLY A 107 -23.23 -10.92 23.42
N GLY A 108 -21.91 -10.98 23.52
CA GLY A 108 -21.04 -9.80 23.37
C GLY A 108 -20.58 -9.49 21.94
N THR A 109 -19.88 -8.37 21.81
CA THR A 109 -19.24 -7.95 20.55
C THR A 109 -18.07 -8.88 20.23
N ALA A 110 -17.94 -9.25 18.95
CA ALA A 110 -16.90 -10.13 18.47
C ALA A 110 -15.68 -9.36 17.96
N ALA A 111 -14.48 -9.89 18.24
CA ALA A 111 -13.23 -9.51 17.57
C ALA A 111 -12.97 -10.48 16.42
N THR A 112 -12.80 -9.98 15.21
CA THR A 112 -12.49 -10.82 14.02
C THR A 112 -10.98 -10.94 13.85
N ILE A 113 -10.50 -12.16 13.60
CA ILE A 113 -9.08 -12.51 13.47
C ILE A 113 -8.79 -12.87 12.01
N GLY A 114 -7.90 -12.12 11.37
CA GLY A 114 -7.50 -12.39 9.99
C GLY A 114 -6.84 -13.77 9.82
N SER A 115 -7.09 -14.42 8.69
CA SER A 115 -6.48 -15.71 8.38
C SER A 115 -4.93 -15.59 8.35
N GLY A 116 -4.24 -16.57 8.91
CA GLY A 116 -2.79 -16.61 9.03
C GLY A 116 -2.20 -15.66 10.09
N THR A 117 -3.02 -14.84 10.78
CA THR A 117 -2.53 -13.84 11.75
C THR A 117 -2.54 -14.35 13.18
N LYS A 118 -1.72 -13.69 14.01
CA LYS A 118 -1.71 -13.81 15.46
C LYS A 118 -2.15 -12.47 16.04
N GLN A 119 -3.24 -12.45 16.79
CA GLN A 119 -3.85 -11.22 17.28
C GLN A 119 -4.01 -11.25 18.80
N ASN A 120 -3.57 -10.19 19.47
CA ASN A 120 -3.88 -9.99 20.88
C ASN A 120 -5.32 -9.50 21.04
N ILE A 121 -6.07 -10.16 21.89
CA ILE A 121 -7.47 -9.87 22.19
C ILE A 121 -7.59 -9.55 23.68
N LEU A 122 -8.25 -8.45 23.99
CA LEU A 122 -8.70 -8.14 25.35
C LEU A 122 -10.19 -8.44 25.45
N CYS A 123 -10.58 -9.21 26.45
CA CYS A 123 -11.96 -9.44 26.80
C CYS A 123 -12.25 -8.84 28.17
N ASP A 124 -13.32 -8.05 28.28
CA ASP A 124 -13.72 -7.31 29.47
C ASP A 124 -14.86 -8.00 30.25
N ALA A 125 -15.03 -9.30 30.05
CA ALA A 125 -16.13 -10.13 30.51
C ALA A 125 -17.47 -9.95 29.76
N THR A 126 -17.60 -8.96 28.89
CA THR A 126 -18.80 -8.70 28.08
C THR A 126 -18.47 -8.73 26.59
N ASN A 127 -17.44 -8.04 26.19
CA ASN A 127 -17.03 -7.85 24.80
C ASN A 127 -15.58 -8.28 24.58
N CYS A 128 -15.22 -8.55 23.32
CA CYS A 128 -13.86 -8.82 22.92
C CYS A 128 -13.39 -7.76 21.92
N PHE A 129 -12.17 -7.26 22.14
CA PHE A 129 -11.55 -6.21 21.34
C PHE A 129 -10.20 -6.68 20.82
N THR A 130 -9.89 -6.37 19.58
CA THR A 130 -8.52 -6.51 19.07
C THR A 130 -7.65 -5.44 19.72
N MET A 131 -6.51 -5.84 20.28
CA MET A 131 -5.51 -4.89 20.75
C MET A 131 -4.64 -4.50 19.57
N SER A 132 -4.85 -3.31 19.05
CA SER A 132 -4.01 -2.69 18.02
C SER A 132 -3.26 -1.52 18.64
N ASP A 133 -1.96 -1.47 18.42
CA ASP A 133 -1.14 -0.32 18.84
C ASP A 133 -1.31 0.88 17.91
N MET A 134 -2.09 0.72 16.83
CA MET A 134 -2.39 1.78 15.88
C MET A 134 -3.64 2.54 16.28
N ALA A 135 -3.53 3.84 16.35
CA ALA A 135 -4.67 4.73 16.62
C ALA A 135 -5.76 4.55 15.55
N SER A 136 -7.03 4.60 15.96
CA SER A 136 -8.15 4.64 15.02
C SER A 136 -8.02 5.86 14.10
N GLY A 137 -8.19 5.66 12.78
CA GLY A 137 -8.01 6.70 11.78
C GLY A 137 -6.57 6.85 11.28
N ALA A 138 -5.60 6.07 11.79
CA ALA A 138 -4.26 6.03 11.20
C ALA A 138 -4.32 5.54 9.75
N VAL A 139 -3.59 6.20 8.85
CA VAL A 139 -3.49 5.85 7.43
C VAL A 139 -2.06 5.44 7.11
N MET A 140 -1.91 4.32 6.42
CA MET A 140 -0.61 3.81 5.97
C MET A 140 -0.66 3.46 4.48
N ALA A 141 0.47 3.60 3.80
CA ALA A 141 0.62 3.14 2.43
C ALA A 141 1.09 1.68 2.42
N PHE A 142 0.39 0.83 1.66
CA PHE A 142 0.75 -0.57 1.45
C PHE A 142 0.94 -0.84 -0.05
N PHE A 143 2.02 -1.52 -0.39
CA PHE A 143 2.25 -2.02 -1.75
C PHE A 143 1.66 -3.43 -1.87
N MET A 144 0.34 -3.52 -1.96
CA MET A 144 -0.41 -4.78 -1.99
C MET A 144 -1.65 -4.62 -2.89
N SER A 145 -2.12 -5.73 -3.46
CA SER A 145 -3.34 -5.76 -4.28
C SER A 145 -4.64 -5.62 -3.47
N ALA A 146 -4.57 -5.89 -2.16
CA ALA A 146 -5.68 -5.73 -1.22
C ALA A 146 -5.13 -5.28 0.14
N PRO A 147 -5.91 -4.56 0.95
CA PRO A 147 -5.46 -4.14 2.27
C PRO A 147 -5.22 -5.34 3.19
N PRO A 148 -4.24 -5.26 4.11
CA PRO A 148 -4.05 -6.29 5.13
C PRO A 148 -5.28 -6.46 6.02
N ALA A 149 -5.39 -7.62 6.68
CA ALA A 149 -6.46 -7.86 7.64
C ALA A 149 -6.52 -6.77 8.72
N GLY A 150 -7.70 -6.22 8.98
CA GLY A 150 -7.91 -5.12 9.92
C GLY A 150 -7.74 -3.72 9.34
N TRP A 151 -7.39 -3.60 8.05
CA TRP A 151 -7.29 -2.33 7.35
C TRP A 151 -8.38 -2.20 6.28
N THR A 152 -8.86 -0.99 6.08
CA THR A 152 -9.82 -0.67 5.02
C THR A 152 -9.12 0.20 3.97
N GLN A 153 -9.29 -0.14 2.70
CA GLN A 153 -8.73 0.66 1.62
C GLN A 153 -9.43 2.02 1.55
N VAL A 154 -8.63 3.08 1.55
CA VAL A 154 -9.11 4.45 1.32
C VAL A 154 -9.02 4.73 -0.18
N THR A 155 -10.17 4.83 -0.84
CA THR A 155 -10.27 5.08 -2.30
C THR A 155 -10.44 6.57 -2.63
N ALA A 156 -10.71 7.41 -1.64
CA ALA A 156 -10.88 8.86 -1.84
C ALA A 156 -9.62 9.57 -2.34
N HIS A 157 -8.47 8.91 -2.28
CA HIS A 157 -7.18 9.46 -2.68
C HIS A 157 -6.54 8.68 -3.83
N ASN A 158 -7.33 8.00 -4.65
CA ASN A 158 -6.84 7.36 -5.87
C ASN A 158 -6.27 8.43 -6.83
N ASP A 159 -5.20 8.09 -7.52
CA ASP A 159 -4.54 8.94 -8.52
C ASP A 159 -4.05 10.30 -7.98
N VAL A 160 -3.76 10.39 -6.69
CA VAL A 160 -3.14 11.57 -6.06
C VAL A 160 -1.75 11.26 -5.53
N SER A 161 -0.88 12.26 -5.52
CA SER A 161 0.46 12.18 -4.94
C SER A 161 0.42 12.49 -3.45
N MET A 162 1.18 11.72 -2.66
CA MET A 162 1.35 12.03 -1.23
C MET A 162 2.20 13.29 -1.05
N ARG A 163 1.74 14.18 -0.18
CA ARG A 163 2.48 15.38 0.23
C ARG A 163 2.64 15.41 1.74
N ILE A 164 3.86 15.64 2.20
CA ILE A 164 4.15 15.91 3.61
C ILE A 164 3.79 17.37 3.91
N VAL A 165 3.00 17.60 4.93
CA VAL A 165 2.59 18.94 5.37
C VAL A 165 2.98 19.18 6.82
N SER A 166 3.33 20.40 7.16
CA SER A 166 3.66 20.84 8.53
C SER A 166 2.44 21.21 9.37
N GLY A 167 1.27 21.32 8.76
CA GLY A 167 0.00 21.64 9.42
C GLY A 167 -0.92 20.42 9.55
N THR A 168 -2.22 20.65 9.69
CA THR A 168 -3.24 19.60 9.79
C THR A 168 -3.20 18.71 8.54
N GLY A 169 -2.96 17.42 8.74
CA GLY A 169 -2.99 16.40 7.69
C GLY A 169 -4.41 16.00 7.30
N GLY A 170 -4.53 15.05 6.36
CA GLY A 170 -5.81 14.46 5.94
C GLY A 170 -6.58 15.29 4.90
N GLY A 171 -6.09 16.45 4.51
CA GLY A 171 -6.67 17.25 3.45
C GLY A 171 -6.24 16.80 2.04
N THR A 172 -7.07 17.09 1.05
CA THR A 172 -6.73 16.97 -0.37
C THR A 172 -6.34 18.36 -0.92
N GLY A 173 -5.39 18.40 -1.82
CA GLY A 173 -4.95 19.63 -2.48
C GLY A 173 -4.40 19.33 -3.87
N GLY A 174 -4.36 20.38 -4.68
CA GLY A 174 -3.98 20.30 -6.09
C GLY A 174 -5.21 20.37 -7.00
N SER A 175 -5.05 21.03 -8.15
CA SER A 175 -6.12 21.24 -9.14
C SER A 175 -6.07 20.23 -10.29
N VAL A 176 -4.99 19.43 -10.37
CA VAL A 176 -4.75 18.48 -11.46
C VAL A 176 -4.50 17.10 -10.88
N VAL A 177 -5.22 16.09 -11.36
CA VAL A 177 -4.99 14.69 -10.97
C VAL A 177 -3.63 14.22 -11.45
N PHE A 178 -3.00 13.32 -10.70
CA PHE A 178 -1.63 12.85 -10.93
C PHE A 178 -1.44 12.31 -12.36
N THR A 179 -2.38 11.49 -12.83
CA THR A 179 -2.34 10.91 -14.20
C THR A 179 -2.40 11.95 -15.31
N THR A 180 -3.00 13.11 -15.05
CA THR A 180 -3.02 14.24 -16.00
C THR A 180 -1.72 15.06 -15.90
N ALA A 181 -1.22 15.30 -14.69
CA ALA A 181 0.01 16.08 -14.48
C ALA A 181 1.24 15.38 -15.05
N PHE A 182 1.29 14.05 -15.00
CA PHE A 182 2.41 13.23 -15.50
C PHE A 182 2.05 12.43 -16.75
N LYS A 183 0.98 12.81 -17.44
CA LYS A 183 0.65 12.27 -18.73
C LYS A 183 1.76 12.60 -19.74
N SER A 184 2.06 11.68 -20.64
CA SER A 184 2.89 11.99 -21.79
C SER A 184 2.30 13.19 -22.53
N GLN A 185 3.03 14.29 -22.56
CA GLN A 185 2.64 15.52 -23.25
C GLN A 185 3.34 15.51 -24.61
N ALA A 186 2.55 15.55 -25.68
CA ALA A 186 3.10 15.85 -26.98
C ALA A 186 3.57 17.30 -26.97
N VAL A 187 4.83 17.54 -27.27
CA VAL A 187 5.34 18.88 -27.50
C VAL A 187 4.82 19.34 -28.85
N THR A 188 3.76 20.12 -28.84
CA THR A 188 3.21 20.71 -30.05
C THR A 188 3.63 22.17 -30.13
N GLY A 189 4.17 22.55 -31.22
CA GLY A 189 4.58 23.92 -31.47
C GLY A 189 5.22 24.03 -32.86
N THR A 190 5.42 25.25 -33.29
CA THR A 190 6.22 25.57 -34.50
C THR A 190 7.43 26.39 -33.99
N ALA A 191 8.61 26.08 -34.49
CA ALA A 191 9.69 27.02 -34.35
C ALA A 191 9.35 28.29 -35.14
N ASP A 192 9.68 29.44 -34.56
CA ASP A 192 9.47 30.71 -35.26
C ASP A 192 10.15 30.70 -36.64
N ALA A 193 9.47 31.28 -37.60
CA ALA A 193 10.03 31.40 -38.97
C ALA A 193 11.33 32.18 -38.93
N THR A 194 12.40 31.58 -39.46
CA THR A 194 13.72 32.19 -39.50
C THR A 194 14.12 32.43 -40.94
N THR A 195 14.48 33.66 -41.26
CA THR A 195 15.10 34.00 -42.56
C THR A 195 16.61 33.91 -42.38
N LEU A 196 17.27 33.11 -43.25
CA LEU A 196 18.71 33.00 -43.23
C LEU A 196 19.33 34.32 -43.65
N THR A 197 20.26 34.80 -42.86
CA THR A 197 21.10 35.94 -43.25
C THR A 197 22.25 35.46 -44.12
N THR A 198 22.83 36.37 -44.93
CA THR A 198 23.97 36.05 -45.83
C THR A 198 25.14 35.43 -45.05
N ALA A 199 25.33 35.80 -43.78
CA ALA A 199 26.40 35.27 -42.92
C ALA A 199 26.15 33.81 -42.49
N GLN A 200 24.91 33.31 -42.55
CA GLN A 200 24.50 31.94 -42.19
C GLN A 200 24.57 31.00 -43.40
N ILE A 201 24.80 31.52 -44.59
CA ILE A 201 24.95 30.73 -45.82
C ILE A 201 26.45 30.51 -46.03
N PRO A 202 26.91 29.26 -46.19
CA PRO A 202 28.30 29.00 -46.53
C PRO A 202 28.73 29.75 -47.79
N ALA A 203 29.95 30.32 -47.79
CA ALA A 203 30.49 30.99 -48.98
C ALA A 203 30.52 29.99 -50.14
N HIS A 204 29.90 30.36 -51.23
CA HIS A 204 29.87 29.57 -52.45
C HIS A 204 30.00 30.46 -53.67
N THR A 205 30.55 29.94 -54.77
CA THR A 205 30.73 30.65 -56.02
C THR A 205 29.86 30.03 -57.11
N HIS A 206 29.29 30.91 -57.92
CA HIS A 206 28.60 30.49 -59.12
C HIS A 206 29.54 30.72 -60.35
N THR A 207 29.80 29.65 -61.07
CA THR A 207 30.52 29.78 -62.37
C THR A 207 29.45 30.11 -63.42
N GLY A 208 29.24 31.38 -63.65
CA GLY A 208 28.43 31.83 -64.78
C GLY A 208 29.19 31.69 -66.08
N GLY A 209 28.81 30.81 -66.91
CA GLY A 209 29.31 30.77 -68.30
C GLY A 209 28.81 31.98 -69.08
N ILE A 210 29.71 32.89 -69.38
CA ILE A 210 29.37 33.97 -70.33
C ILE A 210 29.38 33.40 -71.71
N ASN A 211 28.20 33.14 -72.25
CA ASN A 211 28.09 32.73 -73.65
C ASN A 211 28.13 33.99 -74.57
N THR A 212 29.31 34.41 -74.93
CA THR A 212 29.47 35.42 -75.94
C THR A 212 29.39 34.78 -77.30
N SER A 213 28.16 34.54 -77.78
CA SER A 213 27.94 34.26 -79.20
C SER A 213 28.03 35.57 -79.93
N VAL A 214 29.17 35.83 -80.46
CA VAL A 214 29.32 36.89 -81.48
C VAL A 214 28.92 36.31 -82.80
N ALA A 215 27.72 36.65 -83.22
CA ALA A 215 27.31 36.31 -84.63
C ALA A 215 27.93 37.29 -85.57
N GLY A 216 28.73 36.74 -86.50
CA GLY A 216 29.11 37.32 -87.77
C GLY A 216 29.85 38.66 -87.75
N VAL A 217 31.21 38.62 -87.80
CA VAL A 217 31.95 39.80 -88.20
C VAL A 217 32.61 39.61 -89.56
N GLN A 218 32.16 40.39 -90.48
CA GLN A 218 32.90 40.60 -91.70
C GLN A 218 34.16 41.44 -91.42
N SER A 219 35.21 41.13 -92.13
CA SER A 219 36.56 41.67 -92.13
C SER A 219 36.62 43.20 -92.14
N GLY A 220 37.25 43.76 -91.20
CA GLY A 220 37.65 45.14 -91.12
C GLY A 220 38.17 45.47 -89.71
N ALA A 221 39.43 45.87 -89.63
CA ALA A 221 40.10 46.13 -88.34
C ALA A 221 39.34 47.16 -87.47
N GLN A 222 38.71 46.69 -86.46
CA GLN A 222 38.19 47.57 -85.38
C GLN A 222 38.69 47.08 -84.05
N THR A 223 39.31 48.02 -83.35
CA THR A 223 39.76 47.82 -82.01
C THR A 223 38.54 47.81 -81.06
N TYR A 224 38.19 46.65 -80.54
CA TYR A 224 37.15 46.58 -79.53
C TYR A 224 37.73 46.80 -78.10
N THR A 225 37.31 47.87 -77.48
CA THR A 225 37.52 48.05 -76.06
C THR A 225 36.48 47.18 -75.31
N ALA A 226 36.90 46.09 -74.74
CA ALA A 226 36.01 45.29 -73.89
C ALA A 226 35.61 46.05 -72.66
N THR A 227 34.42 46.62 -72.67
CA THR A 227 33.82 47.12 -71.42
C THR A 227 33.34 45.93 -70.63
N ALA A 228 33.92 45.67 -69.53
CA ALA A 228 33.47 44.63 -68.58
C ALA A 228 32.06 45.00 -68.07
N THR A 229 31.03 44.45 -68.70
CA THR A 229 29.69 44.58 -68.15
C THR A 229 29.54 43.53 -67.08
N THR A 230 29.48 43.97 -65.80
CA THR A 230 29.11 43.12 -64.69
C THR A 230 27.66 42.72 -64.90
N ILE A 231 27.44 41.50 -65.35
CA ILE A 231 26.07 40.92 -65.34
C ILE A 231 25.81 40.49 -63.90
N ALA A 232 24.92 41.22 -63.21
CA ALA A 232 24.43 40.78 -61.92
C ALA A 232 23.65 39.48 -62.17
N SER A 233 24.06 38.36 -61.56
CA SER A 233 23.24 37.17 -61.50
C SER A 233 21.99 37.53 -60.74
N GLY A 234 20.82 37.29 -61.37
CA GLY A 234 19.55 37.50 -60.68
C GLY A 234 19.50 36.75 -59.39
N SER A 235 18.92 37.36 -58.40
CA SER A 235 18.67 36.70 -57.09
C SER A 235 17.78 35.47 -57.35
N THR A 236 18.40 34.30 -57.20
CA THR A 236 17.65 33.02 -57.19
C THR A 236 17.58 32.52 -55.74
N GLY A 237 16.57 32.96 -55.08
CA GLY A 237 16.25 32.55 -53.74
C GLY A 237 15.14 33.46 -53.19
N GLY A 238 14.02 32.94 -52.85
CA GLY A 238 12.81 33.70 -52.58
C GLY A 238 12.84 34.45 -51.25
N GLY A 239 13.87 34.34 -50.42
CA GLY A 239 13.84 34.95 -49.07
C GLY A 239 12.66 34.49 -48.23
N GLU A 240 12.02 33.41 -48.63
CA GLU A 240 10.85 32.87 -47.94
C GLU A 240 11.25 32.21 -46.60
N SER A 241 10.48 32.50 -45.56
CA SER A 241 10.62 31.85 -44.29
C SER A 241 10.05 30.41 -44.33
N HIS A 242 10.69 29.49 -43.64
CA HIS A 242 10.21 28.13 -43.49
C HIS A 242 10.09 27.73 -42.03
N LEU A 243 9.20 26.76 -41.75
CA LEU A 243 8.86 26.28 -40.43
C LEU A 243 9.31 24.84 -40.25
N HIS A 244 9.82 24.51 -39.08
CA HIS A 244 10.07 23.13 -38.68
C HIS A 244 9.00 22.68 -37.71
N ALA A 245 8.26 21.62 -38.02
CA ALA A 245 7.36 20.95 -37.09
C ALA A 245 8.18 20.14 -36.07
N LEU A 246 7.92 20.32 -34.77
CA LEU A 246 8.40 19.44 -33.74
C LEU A 246 7.48 18.21 -33.68
N THR A 247 8.00 17.02 -33.94
CA THR A 247 7.31 15.72 -33.84
C THR A 247 7.65 15.03 -32.52
#